data_9067fa75e3ac3c3064326c38c6e9fdd3
#
_entry.id   9067fa75e3ac3c3064326c38c6e9fdd3
#
_cell.length_a   1.000
_cell.length_b   1.000
_cell.length_c   1.000
_cell.angle_alpha   90.00
_cell.angle_beta   90.00
_cell.angle_gamma   90.00
#
_symmetry.space_group_name_H-M   'P 1'
#
loop_
_entity.id
_entity.type
_entity.pdbx_description
1 polymer ?
#
loop_
_entity_poly.entity_id
_entity_poly.type
_entity_poly.pdbx_seq_one_letter_code
_entity_poly.pdbx_strand_id
1 'polypeptide(L)'
;MDTMTYLSKIWLKYLDGKATIAEVVAEYEKNGFDACQDIPGNYHWKELYDHLGPDTKVILTVRDDTDRWWNSYVNFFTQETELSFQIYF
;
A
#
# COMPACT_ATOMS: atom_id res chain seq x y z
N MET A 1 5.86 20.15 -4.55
CA MET A 1 5.38 18.93 -5.19
C MET A 1 5.00 17.89 -4.17
N ASP A 2 3.90 17.23 -4.40
CA ASP A 2 3.34 16.27 -3.46
C ASP A 2 4.23 15.03 -3.33
N THR A 3 4.63 14.68 -2.12
CA THR A 3 5.42 13.48 -1.82
C THR A 3 4.71 12.21 -2.30
N MET A 4 3.38 12.15 -2.16
CA MET A 4 2.59 11.01 -2.60
C MET A 4 2.72 10.76 -4.10
N THR A 5 2.91 11.81 -4.90
CA THR A 5 3.12 11.67 -6.33
C THR A 5 4.41 10.92 -6.64
N TYR A 6 5.48 11.20 -5.89
CA TYR A 6 6.75 10.50 -6.07
C TYR A 6 6.65 9.03 -5.69
N LEU A 7 6.00 8.75 -4.58
CA LEU A 7 5.82 7.36 -4.13
C LEU A 7 4.97 6.57 -5.12
N SER A 8 3.93 7.20 -5.66
CA SER A 8 3.11 6.55 -6.67
C SER A 8 3.91 6.24 -7.93
N LYS A 9 4.76 7.16 -8.35
CA LYS A 9 5.59 6.96 -9.54
C LYS A 9 6.55 5.80 -9.39
N ILE A 10 7.24 5.70 -8.24
CA ILE A 10 8.20 4.61 -8.05
C ILE A 10 7.49 3.26 -7.96
N TRP A 11 6.31 3.20 -7.32
CA TRP A 11 5.54 1.97 -7.28
C TRP A 11 5.07 1.54 -8.66
N LEU A 12 4.64 2.48 -9.48
CA LEU A 12 4.23 2.17 -10.86
C LEU A 12 5.41 1.61 -11.66
N LYS A 13 6.59 2.17 -11.51
CA LYS A 13 7.79 1.64 -12.14
C LYS A 13 8.12 0.23 -11.67
N TYR A 14 8.00 -0.01 -10.37
CA TYR A 14 8.24 -1.33 -9.79
C TYR A 14 7.27 -2.37 -10.36
N LEU A 15 5.98 -2.04 -10.37
CA LEU A 15 4.94 -2.94 -10.88
C LEU A 15 5.11 -3.20 -12.37
N ASP A 16 5.68 -2.27 -13.10
CA ASP A 16 5.92 -2.37 -14.53
C ASP A 16 7.26 -3.07 -14.85
N GLY A 17 7.97 -3.53 -13.84
CA GLY A 17 9.25 -4.21 -14.00
C GLY A 17 10.42 -3.30 -14.32
N LYS A 18 10.26 -1.98 -14.14
CA LYS A 18 11.26 -0.97 -14.47
C LYS A 18 12.02 -0.42 -13.27
N ALA A 19 11.72 -0.91 -12.09
CA ALA A 19 12.42 -0.52 -10.86
C ALA A 19 12.53 -1.71 -9.94
N THR A 20 13.52 -1.67 -9.04
CA THR A 20 13.74 -2.71 -8.04
C THR A 20 13.09 -2.31 -6.71
N ILE A 21 12.93 -3.27 -5.81
CA ILE A 21 12.42 -2.97 -4.48
C ILE A 21 13.39 -2.05 -3.72
N ALA A 22 14.68 -2.16 -3.98
CA ALA A 22 15.67 -1.27 -3.39
C ALA A 22 15.44 0.18 -3.79
N GLU A 23 15.04 0.41 -5.04
CA GLU A 23 14.72 1.75 -5.52
C GLU A 23 13.45 2.29 -4.87
N VAL A 24 12.47 1.43 -4.62
CA VAL A 24 11.25 1.82 -3.89
C VAL A 24 11.62 2.27 -2.48
N VAL A 25 12.41 1.47 -1.77
CA VAL A 25 12.84 1.80 -0.41
C VAL A 25 13.63 3.11 -0.40
N ALA A 26 14.51 3.31 -1.37
CA ALA A 26 15.30 4.54 -1.48
C ALA A 26 14.42 5.78 -1.63
N GLU A 27 13.32 5.68 -2.36
CA GLU A 27 12.38 6.80 -2.48
C GLU A 27 11.69 7.13 -1.16
N TYR A 28 11.32 6.11 -0.37
CA TYR A 28 10.75 6.33 0.95
C TYR A 28 11.76 7.03 1.87
N GLU A 29 12.99 6.51 1.91
CA GLU A 29 14.05 7.07 2.76
C GLU A 29 14.42 8.49 2.36
N LYS A 30 14.51 8.75 1.07
CA LYS A 30 14.82 10.08 0.54
C LYS A 30 13.80 11.13 1.00
N ASN A 31 12.54 10.74 1.14
CA ASN A 31 11.46 11.63 1.55
C ASN A 31 11.19 11.58 3.06
N GLY A 32 12.05 10.91 3.84
CA GLY A 32 11.97 10.90 5.29
C GLY A 32 10.95 9.92 5.86
N PHE A 33 10.47 8.97 5.06
CA PHE A 33 9.52 7.96 5.53
C PHE A 33 10.25 6.71 6.02
N ASP A 34 9.80 6.19 7.15
CA ASP A 34 10.34 4.96 7.74
C ASP A 34 9.29 3.87 7.90
N ALA A 35 8.11 4.07 7.32
CA ALA A 35 7.01 3.12 7.39
C ALA A 35 6.22 3.13 6.08
N CYS A 36 5.59 2.01 5.81
CA CYS A 36 4.78 1.83 4.60
C CYS A 36 3.52 1.08 4.99
N GLN A 37 2.39 1.54 4.51
CA GLN A 37 1.11 0.89 4.75
C GLN A 37 0.20 1.01 3.54
N ASP A 38 -0.89 0.25 3.54
CA ASP A 38 -1.90 0.29 2.50
C ASP A 38 -1.35 -0.20 1.15
N ILE A 39 -2.14 -0.07 0.11
CA ILE A 39 -1.78 -0.51 -1.25
C ILE A 39 -0.86 0.52 -1.89
N PRO A 40 0.19 0.10 -2.59
CA PRO A 40 0.57 -1.27 -2.91
C PRO A 40 1.56 -1.90 -1.91
N GLY A 41 2.01 -1.17 -0.92
CA GLY A 41 3.03 -1.63 0.01
C GLY A 41 2.66 -2.94 0.72
N ASN A 42 1.39 -3.07 1.12
CA ASN A 42 0.94 -4.26 1.83
C ASN A 42 0.97 -5.54 0.97
N TYR A 43 0.83 -5.40 -0.35
CA TYR A 43 0.96 -6.55 -1.25
C TYR A 43 2.40 -7.02 -1.40
N HIS A 44 3.34 -6.12 -1.18
CA HIS A 44 4.76 -6.38 -1.39
C HIS A 44 5.55 -6.36 -0.08
N TRP A 45 4.86 -6.65 1.03
CA TRP A 45 5.49 -6.62 2.35
C TRP A 45 6.68 -7.58 2.45
N LYS A 46 6.59 -8.72 1.78
CA LYS A 46 7.66 -9.73 1.85
C LYS A 46 8.91 -9.25 1.12
N GLU A 47 8.74 -8.66 -0.05
CA GLU A 47 9.88 -8.12 -0.80
C GLU A 47 10.54 -6.97 -0.01
N LEU A 48 9.73 -6.12 0.62
CA LEU A 48 10.24 -5.07 1.48
C LEU A 48 10.99 -5.62 2.69
N TYR A 49 10.40 -6.62 3.34
CA TYR A 49 11.01 -7.27 4.50
C TYR A 49 12.33 -7.94 4.13
N ASP A 50 12.35 -8.69 3.04
CA ASP A 50 13.54 -9.41 2.59
C ASP A 50 14.66 -8.44 2.25
N HIS A 51 14.35 -7.27 1.72
CA HIS A 51 15.33 -6.24 1.41
C HIS A 51 15.82 -5.51 2.67
N LEU A 52 14.90 -5.14 3.56
CA LEU A 52 15.22 -4.34 4.74
C LEU A 52 15.87 -5.14 5.88
N GLY A 53 15.59 -6.43 5.94
CA GLY A 53 16.24 -7.32 6.91
C GLY A 53 15.40 -7.61 8.16
N PRO A 54 15.93 -8.45 9.06
CA PRO A 54 15.16 -9.01 10.18
C PRO A 54 14.78 -8.01 11.26
N ASP A 55 15.39 -6.85 11.28
CA ASP A 55 15.02 -5.79 12.25
C ASP A 55 13.75 -5.05 11.84
N THR A 56 13.26 -5.31 10.63
CA THR A 56 12.04 -4.69 10.13
C THR A 56 10.83 -5.22 10.88
N LYS A 57 9.94 -4.32 11.29
CA LYS A 57 8.70 -4.69 11.95
C LYS A 57 7.59 -4.83 10.91
N VAL A 58 6.86 -5.93 10.98
CA VAL A 58 5.68 -6.16 10.15
C VAL A 58 4.48 -6.26 11.08
N ILE A 59 3.50 -5.38 10.88
CA ILE A 59 2.31 -5.33 11.71
C ILE A 59 1.12 -5.73 10.85
N LEU A 60 0.44 -6.78 11.24
CA LEU A 60 -0.78 -7.25 10.58
C LEU A 60 -1.97 -6.88 11.44
N THR A 61 -2.83 -6.02 10.92
CA THR A 61 -4.08 -5.68 11.61
C THR A 61 -5.19 -6.58 11.10
N VAL A 62 -5.94 -7.15 12.03
CA VAL A 62 -7.05 -8.05 11.69
C VAL A 62 -8.25 -7.71 12.54
N ARG A 63 -9.43 -8.05 12.04
CA ARG A 63 -10.66 -7.98 12.84
C ARG A 63 -10.75 -9.26 13.66
N ASP A 64 -11.40 -9.14 14.81
CA ASP A 64 -11.63 -10.27 15.72
C ASP A 64 -12.62 -11.31 15.17
N ASP A 65 -13.38 -10.94 14.15
CA ASP A 65 -14.47 -11.74 13.60
C ASP A 65 -14.52 -11.52 12.09
N THR A 66 -14.43 -12.60 11.33
CA THR A 66 -14.45 -12.54 9.87
C THR A 66 -15.75 -11.98 9.31
N ASP A 67 -16.87 -12.33 9.94
CA ASP A 67 -18.18 -11.82 9.50
C ASP A 67 -18.28 -10.32 9.72
N ARG A 68 -17.78 -9.81 10.85
CA ARG A 68 -17.72 -8.38 11.10
C ARG A 68 -16.85 -7.67 10.07
N TRP A 69 -15.70 -8.26 9.79
CA TRP A 69 -14.81 -7.71 8.76
C TRP A 69 -15.52 -7.63 7.42
N TRP A 70 -16.15 -8.74 7.01
CA TRP A 70 -16.82 -8.81 5.73
C TRP A 70 -17.97 -7.82 5.62
N ASN A 71 -18.80 -7.74 6.63
CA ASN A 71 -19.93 -6.81 6.65
C ASN A 71 -19.48 -5.36 6.58
N SER A 72 -18.44 -5.01 7.32
CA SER A 72 -17.86 -3.67 7.29
C SER A 72 -17.29 -3.34 5.92
N TYR A 73 -16.56 -4.27 5.34
CA TYR A 73 -15.96 -4.13 4.01
C TYR A 73 -17.03 -3.92 2.95
N VAL A 74 -18.04 -4.75 2.93
CA VAL A 74 -19.13 -4.67 1.95
C VAL A 74 -19.87 -3.33 2.07
N ASN A 75 -20.20 -2.92 3.29
CA ASN A 75 -20.90 -1.66 3.51
C ASN A 75 -20.08 -0.47 3.03
N PHE A 76 -18.81 -0.46 3.37
CA PHE A 76 -17.90 0.62 2.95
C PHE A 76 -17.80 0.70 1.43
N PHE A 77 -17.52 -0.43 0.78
CA PHE A 77 -17.31 -0.46 -0.66
C PHE A 77 -18.61 -0.28 -1.45
N THR A 78 -19.76 -0.66 -0.88
CA THR A 78 -21.04 -0.39 -1.52
C THR A 78 -21.28 1.12 -1.60
N GLN A 79 -21.02 1.85 -0.52
CA GLN A 79 -21.15 3.30 -0.50
C GLN A 79 -20.13 3.96 -1.43
N GLU A 80 -18.88 3.50 -1.36
CA GLU A 80 -17.81 3.99 -2.24
C GLU A 80 -18.12 3.72 -3.70
N THR A 81 -18.67 2.54 -4.00
CA THR A 81 -19.03 2.17 -5.36
C THR A 81 -20.11 3.11 -5.90
N GLU A 82 -21.10 3.46 -5.11
CA GLU A 82 -22.14 4.40 -5.52
C GLU A 82 -21.53 5.75 -5.85
N LEU A 83 -20.64 6.25 -5.01
CA LEU A 83 -19.95 7.52 -5.26
C LEU A 83 -19.04 7.43 -6.49
N SER A 84 -18.34 6.34 -6.63
CA SER A 84 -17.46 6.11 -7.77
C SER A 84 -18.21 6.04 -9.07
N PHE A 85 -19.41 5.44 -9.07
CA PHE A 85 -20.26 5.40 -10.24
C PHE A 85 -20.58 6.79 -10.76
N GLN A 86 -20.84 7.72 -9.86
CA GLN A 86 -21.12 9.10 -10.24
C GLN A 86 -19.90 9.79 -10.82
N ILE A 87 -18.69 9.37 -10.45
CA ILE A 87 -17.44 9.99 -10.91
C ILE A 87 -16.96 9.37 -12.22
N TYR A 88 -17.03 8.05 -12.35
CA TYR A 88 -16.41 7.32 -13.45
C TYR A 88 -17.39 7.00 -14.59
N PHE A 89 -18.67 7.13 -14.35
CA PHE A 89 -19.71 6.90 -15.35
C PHE A 89 -20.54 8.13 -15.63
#